data_29097c6832925014af77f4927d63cd4d
#
_entry.id   29097c6832925014af77f4927d63cd4d
#
_cell.length_a   1.000
_cell.length_b   1.000
_cell.length_c   1.000
_cell.angle_alpha   90.00
_cell.angle_beta   90.00
_cell.angle_gamma   90.00
#
_symmetry.space_group_name_H-M   'P 1'
#
loop_
_entity.id
_entity.type
_entity.pdbx_description
1 polymer ?
#
loop_
_entity_poly.entity_id
_entity_poly.type
_entity_poly.pdbx_seq_one_letter_code
_entity_poly.pdbx_strand_id
1 'polypeptide(L)'
;MRLYNRINAIKRINQLAGKGVPFVFLINFEHNCSYIEETNAIDTDELLYQFGTKTNYRHTNTTVKPHPIVWSPSPIPFEEYQKAFHQVKNNILKGNSFLANLTCITPVESNLSLDDIFVHSEATYKIRLANHFVCFSPETFIKINNGIISSYPMKGTIRADLPRAAEKLLEDEKEMAEHATITDLIRNDLSMVAHKVSVTRYRYIDKLTTNSGKILQTSTEITGRLPDNYHQNLGNILFKLLPAGSITGAPKKKTTEIIKEAENYDRGFYTGIAGYFDGFSLDSTVMIRFVELQNGKLYFKSGGGITCQSNAISEYQEMIQKIYVPIY
;
A
#
# COMPACT_ATOMS: atom_id res chain seq x y z
N MET A 1 -22.11 4.23 -0.26
CA MET A 1 -21.18 5.07 -1.06
C MET A 1 -21.36 4.86 -2.57
N ARG A 2 -21.08 5.90 -3.39
CA ARG A 2 -21.23 5.84 -4.86
C ARG A 2 -19.97 5.34 -5.53
N LEU A 3 -20.14 4.42 -6.51
CA LEU A 3 -19.06 3.88 -7.33
C LEU A 3 -18.82 4.76 -8.57
N TYR A 4 -17.56 5.02 -8.87
CA TYR A 4 -17.11 5.81 -10.01
C TYR A 4 -16.18 5.00 -10.92
N ASN A 5 -16.39 5.10 -12.24
CA ASN A 5 -15.37 4.69 -13.20
C ASN A 5 -14.23 5.73 -13.25
N ARG A 6 -13.12 5.40 -13.91
CA ARG A 6 -11.91 6.24 -14.00
C ARG A 6 -12.22 7.70 -14.38
N ILE A 7 -12.99 7.92 -15.44
CA ILE A 7 -13.26 9.28 -15.95
C ILE A 7 -14.04 10.10 -14.93
N ASN A 8 -15.06 9.50 -14.36
CA ASN A 8 -15.92 10.18 -13.38
C ASN A 8 -15.21 10.38 -12.03
N ALA A 9 -14.32 9.44 -11.64
CA ALA A 9 -13.48 9.59 -10.46
C ALA A 9 -12.54 10.80 -10.58
N ILE A 10 -11.83 10.93 -11.69
CA ILE A 10 -10.97 12.08 -11.98
C ILE A 10 -11.76 13.39 -11.88
N LYS A 11 -12.91 13.46 -12.56
CA LYS A 11 -13.77 14.67 -12.52
C LYS A 11 -14.23 15.00 -11.10
N ARG A 12 -14.67 13.99 -10.33
CA ARG A 12 -15.16 14.19 -8.97
C ARG A 12 -14.07 14.68 -8.03
N ILE A 13 -12.87 14.07 -8.08
CA ILE A 13 -11.72 14.49 -7.27
C ILE A 13 -11.32 15.94 -7.63
N ASN A 14 -11.21 16.27 -8.92
CA ASN A 14 -10.87 17.63 -9.37
C ASN A 14 -11.91 18.65 -8.88
N GLN A 15 -13.18 18.32 -8.96
CA GLN A 15 -14.27 19.18 -8.51
C GLN A 15 -14.19 19.45 -7.01
N LEU A 16 -14.03 18.42 -6.19
CA LEU A 16 -13.97 18.56 -4.73
C LEU A 16 -12.71 19.28 -4.28
N ALA A 17 -11.55 18.87 -4.80
CA ALA A 17 -10.28 19.50 -4.46
C ALA A 17 -10.22 20.96 -4.91
N GLY A 18 -10.70 21.28 -6.12
CA GLY A 18 -10.77 22.67 -6.62
C GLY A 18 -11.69 23.57 -5.82
N LYS A 19 -12.64 23.01 -5.06
CA LYS A 19 -13.53 23.74 -4.13
C LYS A 19 -13.02 23.74 -2.68
N GLY A 20 -11.92 23.07 -2.39
CA GLY A 20 -11.41 22.89 -1.03
C GLY A 20 -12.34 22.04 -0.13
N VAL A 21 -13.16 21.16 -0.71
CA VAL A 21 -14.07 20.30 0.05
C VAL A 21 -13.30 19.06 0.53
N PRO A 22 -13.31 18.75 1.84
CA PRO A 22 -12.66 17.55 2.36
C PRO A 22 -13.34 16.26 1.89
N PHE A 23 -12.57 15.26 1.48
CA PHE A 23 -13.08 13.97 1.02
C PHE A 23 -12.11 12.82 1.29
N VAL A 24 -12.65 11.59 1.28
CA VAL A 24 -11.90 10.34 1.25
C VAL A 24 -12.10 9.67 -0.09
N PHE A 25 -11.08 9.00 -0.60
CA PHE A 25 -11.17 8.20 -1.81
C PHE A 25 -10.51 6.83 -1.64
N LEU A 26 -11.07 5.84 -2.33
CA LEU A 26 -10.52 4.50 -2.51
C LEU A 26 -10.47 4.23 -4.01
N ILE A 27 -9.32 3.82 -4.55
CA ILE A 27 -9.15 3.48 -5.97
C ILE A 27 -8.55 2.08 -6.05
N ASN A 28 -9.17 1.18 -6.82
CA ASN A 28 -8.69 -0.18 -6.98
C ASN A 28 -7.40 -0.26 -7.81
N PHE A 29 -6.74 -1.43 -7.82
CA PHE A 29 -5.47 -1.66 -8.52
C PHE A 29 -5.55 -1.37 -10.01
N GLU A 30 -6.63 -1.77 -10.68
CA GLU A 30 -6.89 -1.52 -12.11
C GLU A 30 -7.29 -0.06 -12.39
N HIS A 31 -7.47 0.78 -11.37
CA HIS A 31 -7.92 2.17 -11.46
C HIS A 31 -9.15 2.39 -12.36
N ASN A 32 -10.04 1.40 -12.40
CA ASN A 32 -11.32 1.43 -13.13
C ASN A 32 -12.54 1.54 -12.21
N CYS A 33 -12.35 1.33 -10.90
CA CYS A 33 -13.36 1.35 -9.86
C CYS A 33 -12.88 2.20 -8.69
N SER A 34 -13.70 3.18 -8.27
CA SER A 34 -13.33 4.10 -7.19
C SER A 34 -14.53 4.49 -6.35
N TYR A 35 -14.32 4.67 -5.05
CA TYR A 35 -15.23 5.36 -4.14
C TYR A 35 -14.66 6.73 -3.78
N ILE A 36 -15.48 7.78 -3.81
CA ILE A 36 -15.08 9.15 -3.46
C ILE A 36 -16.25 9.78 -2.72
N GLU A 37 -16.03 10.12 -1.45
CA GLU A 37 -17.09 10.64 -0.60
C GLU A 37 -16.62 11.85 0.21
N GLU A 38 -17.44 12.88 0.31
CA GLU A 38 -17.20 14.02 1.19
C GLU A 38 -17.19 13.55 2.65
N THR A 39 -16.26 14.03 3.45
CA THR A 39 -16.07 13.53 4.83
C THR A 39 -17.30 13.68 5.72
N ASN A 40 -18.11 14.71 5.47
CA ASN A 40 -19.36 14.96 6.20
C ASN A 40 -20.54 14.09 5.74
N ALA A 41 -20.40 13.38 4.61
CA ALA A 41 -21.43 12.51 4.04
C ALA A 41 -21.11 11.02 4.23
N ILE A 42 -19.96 10.69 4.83
CA ILE A 42 -19.56 9.30 5.05
C ILE A 42 -20.41 8.68 6.16
N ASP A 43 -21.11 7.60 5.80
CA ASP A 43 -21.73 6.70 6.76
C ASP A 43 -20.67 5.81 7.40
N THR A 44 -20.53 5.87 8.73
CA THR A 44 -19.56 5.07 9.49
C THR A 44 -19.88 3.58 9.46
N ASP A 45 -21.11 3.18 9.17
CA ASP A 45 -21.47 1.79 8.97
C ASP A 45 -20.93 1.27 7.62
N GLU A 46 -20.80 2.14 6.61
CA GLU A 46 -20.21 1.77 5.31
C GLU A 46 -18.68 1.88 5.29
N LEU A 47 -18.12 3.02 5.74
CA LEU A 47 -16.68 3.28 5.66
C LEU A 47 -16.12 3.82 6.98
N LEU A 48 -15.13 3.09 7.52
CA LEU A 48 -14.25 3.60 8.57
C LEU A 48 -12.86 3.87 8.00
N TYR A 49 -12.24 4.96 8.44
CA TYR A 49 -10.86 5.29 8.03
C TYR A 49 -10.04 5.91 9.15
N GLN A 50 -8.74 5.75 9.02
CA GLN A 50 -7.72 6.47 9.77
C GLN A 50 -6.54 6.81 8.87
N PHE A 51 -6.16 8.08 8.80
CA PHE A 51 -4.96 8.61 8.13
C PHE A 51 -4.16 9.39 9.19
N GLY A 52 -3.19 8.72 9.81
CA GLY A 52 -2.49 9.26 10.97
C GLY A 52 -3.46 9.60 12.11
N THR A 53 -3.59 10.89 12.42
CA THR A 53 -4.51 11.38 13.46
C THR A 53 -5.92 11.72 12.95
N LYS A 54 -6.13 11.68 11.62
CA LYS A 54 -7.44 11.96 11.01
C LYS A 54 -8.25 10.68 10.93
N THR A 55 -9.41 10.62 11.60
CA THR A 55 -10.27 9.43 11.61
C THR A 55 -11.73 9.83 11.78
N ASN A 56 -12.65 9.03 11.22
CA ASN A 56 -14.09 9.11 11.51
C ASN A 56 -14.52 8.09 12.57
N TYR A 57 -13.63 7.25 13.05
CA TYR A 57 -13.91 6.29 14.11
C TYR A 57 -13.77 6.95 15.47
N ARG A 58 -14.78 6.78 16.32
CA ARG A 58 -14.74 7.16 17.74
C ARG A 58 -14.57 5.90 18.57
N HIS A 59 -13.49 5.83 19.33
CA HIS A 59 -13.31 4.75 20.30
C HIS A 59 -14.49 4.77 21.29
N THR A 60 -15.37 3.78 21.16
CA THR A 60 -16.36 3.47 22.19
C THR A 60 -15.80 2.33 23.03
N ASN A 61 -15.85 2.43 24.35
CA ASN A 61 -15.37 1.39 25.29
C ASN A 61 -16.19 0.07 25.20
N THR A 62 -17.02 -0.10 24.18
CA THR A 62 -17.95 -1.22 24.04
C THR A 62 -17.44 -2.36 23.16
N THR A 63 -16.36 -2.17 22.40
CA THR A 63 -15.78 -3.25 21.59
C THR A 63 -14.89 -4.12 22.47
N VAL A 64 -15.41 -5.29 22.85
CA VAL A 64 -14.63 -6.29 23.59
C VAL A 64 -13.77 -7.04 22.56
N LYS A 65 -12.45 -6.98 22.76
CA LYS A 65 -11.51 -7.74 21.95
C LYS A 65 -11.77 -9.24 22.13
N PRO A 66 -11.98 -10.00 21.04
CA PRO A 66 -12.11 -11.46 21.14
C PRO A 66 -10.88 -12.09 21.82
N HIS A 67 -11.11 -12.99 22.76
CA HIS A 67 -10.03 -13.70 23.47
C HIS A 67 -10.42 -15.15 23.73
N PRO A 68 -9.59 -16.15 23.35
CA PRO A 68 -8.36 -15.99 22.57
C PRO A 68 -8.63 -15.58 21.12
N ILE A 69 -7.70 -14.85 20.52
CA ILE A 69 -7.73 -14.56 19.08
C ILE A 69 -7.37 -15.83 18.32
N VAL A 70 -8.23 -16.21 17.36
CA VAL A 70 -7.95 -17.27 16.39
C VAL A 70 -7.56 -16.60 15.07
N TRP A 71 -6.39 -16.95 14.54
CA TRP A 71 -5.88 -16.49 13.24
C TRP A 71 -5.09 -17.63 12.61
N SER A 72 -5.72 -18.37 11.70
CA SER A 72 -5.18 -19.59 11.08
C SER A 72 -5.14 -19.43 9.56
N PRO A 73 -4.04 -18.93 8.98
CA PRO A 73 -3.88 -18.83 7.54
C PRO A 73 -3.57 -20.19 6.91
N SER A 74 -4.07 -20.41 5.71
CA SER A 74 -3.79 -21.58 4.85
C SER A 74 -3.14 -21.09 3.54
N PRO A 75 -1.82 -20.81 3.53
CA PRO A 75 -1.13 -20.34 2.34
C PRO A 75 -1.19 -21.34 1.18
N ILE A 76 -1.09 -20.84 -0.06
CA ILE A 76 -0.96 -21.69 -1.24
C ILE A 76 0.27 -22.61 -1.12
N PRO A 77 0.25 -23.84 -1.68
CA PRO A 77 1.42 -24.71 -1.71
C PRO A 77 2.63 -24.05 -2.39
N PHE A 78 3.84 -24.38 -1.91
CA PHE A 78 5.07 -23.82 -2.46
C PHE A 78 5.22 -24.06 -3.97
N GLU A 79 4.80 -25.22 -4.45
CA GLU A 79 4.87 -25.60 -5.86
C GLU A 79 3.99 -24.70 -6.74
N GLU A 80 2.86 -24.25 -6.22
CA GLU A 80 1.98 -23.31 -6.93
C GLU A 80 2.60 -21.91 -6.96
N TYR A 81 3.07 -21.41 -5.83
CA TYR A 81 3.82 -20.16 -5.76
C TYR A 81 5.03 -20.15 -6.68
N GLN A 82 5.80 -21.25 -6.69
CA GLN A 82 7.02 -21.38 -7.48
C GLN A 82 6.75 -21.26 -8.98
N LYS A 83 5.62 -21.74 -9.49
CA LYS A 83 5.24 -21.57 -10.90
C LYS A 83 5.05 -20.10 -11.26
N ALA A 84 4.27 -19.36 -10.47
CA ALA A 84 4.06 -17.94 -10.65
C ALA A 84 5.37 -17.15 -10.51
N PHE A 85 6.19 -17.49 -9.51
CA PHE A 85 7.51 -16.89 -9.31
C PHE A 85 8.42 -17.08 -10.53
N HIS A 86 8.51 -18.29 -11.08
CA HIS A 86 9.34 -18.57 -12.26
C HIS A 86 8.82 -17.83 -13.49
N GLN A 87 7.50 -17.70 -13.68
CA GLN A 87 6.93 -16.93 -14.78
C GLN A 87 7.35 -15.46 -14.69
N VAL A 88 7.26 -14.84 -13.50
CA VAL A 88 7.71 -13.46 -13.26
C VAL A 88 9.21 -13.35 -13.46
N LYS A 89 10.01 -14.22 -12.83
CA LYS A 89 11.47 -14.18 -12.89
C LYS A 89 12.00 -14.36 -14.31
N ASN A 90 11.41 -15.25 -15.10
CA ASN A 90 11.78 -15.45 -16.49
C ASN A 90 11.52 -14.20 -17.35
N ASN A 91 10.45 -13.47 -17.08
CA ASN A 91 10.20 -12.19 -17.73
C ASN A 91 11.24 -11.12 -17.36
N ILE A 92 11.66 -11.10 -16.09
CA ILE A 92 12.72 -10.21 -15.62
C ILE A 92 14.07 -10.56 -16.31
N LEU A 93 14.43 -11.83 -16.36
CA LEU A 93 15.66 -12.30 -17.03
C LEU A 93 15.68 -12.01 -18.53
N LYS A 94 14.50 -11.98 -19.19
CA LYS A 94 14.35 -11.57 -20.58
C LYS A 94 14.38 -10.05 -20.79
N GLY A 95 14.51 -9.25 -19.72
CA GLY A 95 14.50 -7.78 -19.80
C GLY A 95 13.12 -7.15 -19.98
N ASN A 96 12.02 -7.91 -19.82
CA ASN A 96 10.66 -7.40 -19.92
C ASN A 96 10.24 -6.55 -18.70
N SER A 97 10.89 -6.77 -17.56
CA SER A 97 10.73 -6.01 -16.31
C SER A 97 12.03 -6.03 -15.52
N PHE A 98 12.24 -5.07 -14.63
CA PHE A 98 13.38 -5.04 -13.69
C PHE A 98 12.97 -5.49 -12.29
N LEU A 99 11.73 -5.19 -11.94
CA LEU A 99 11.10 -5.48 -10.65
C LEU A 99 9.63 -5.73 -10.88
N ALA A 100 9.06 -6.79 -10.31
CA ALA A 100 7.63 -7.04 -10.31
C ALA A 100 7.17 -7.47 -8.92
N ASN A 101 6.08 -6.89 -8.43
CA ASN A 101 5.47 -7.30 -7.16
C ASN A 101 4.53 -8.48 -7.41
N LEU A 102 4.94 -9.69 -6.98
CA LEU A 102 4.14 -10.91 -7.06
C LEU A 102 3.36 -11.10 -5.76
N THR A 103 2.05 -11.35 -5.88
CA THR A 103 1.17 -11.46 -4.73
C THR A 103 0.33 -12.74 -4.74
N CYS A 104 -0.15 -13.13 -3.56
CA CYS A 104 -0.99 -14.31 -3.36
C CYS A 104 -2.19 -13.96 -2.49
N ILE A 105 -3.24 -14.75 -2.67
CA ILE A 105 -4.43 -14.75 -1.83
C ILE A 105 -4.38 -15.98 -0.91
N THR A 106 -4.57 -15.76 0.40
CA THR A 106 -4.49 -16.80 1.43
C THR A 106 -5.79 -16.86 2.21
N PRO A 107 -6.54 -17.97 2.18
CA PRO A 107 -7.68 -18.18 3.07
C PRO A 107 -7.25 -18.09 4.54
N VAL A 108 -8.10 -17.51 5.38
CA VAL A 108 -7.85 -17.37 6.81
C VAL A 108 -9.09 -17.78 7.59
N GLU A 109 -8.93 -18.72 8.52
CA GLU A 109 -9.94 -19.01 9.55
C GLU A 109 -9.69 -18.10 10.75
N SER A 110 -10.70 -17.35 11.16
CA SER A 110 -10.60 -16.41 12.27
C SER A 110 -11.94 -16.22 12.97
N ASN A 111 -11.87 -15.87 14.26
CA ASN A 111 -13.00 -15.37 15.03
C ASN A 111 -13.10 -13.84 15.03
N LEU A 112 -12.27 -13.15 14.25
CA LEU A 112 -12.29 -11.71 14.08
C LEU A 112 -13.18 -11.33 12.91
N SER A 113 -14.04 -10.34 13.09
CA SER A 113 -14.71 -9.62 12.00
C SER A 113 -13.78 -8.55 11.39
N LEU A 114 -14.17 -7.98 10.25
CA LEU A 114 -13.46 -6.83 9.65
C LEU A 114 -13.44 -5.62 10.61
N ASP A 115 -14.52 -5.45 11.40
CA ASP A 115 -14.64 -4.40 12.40
C ASP A 115 -13.68 -4.63 13.57
N ASP A 116 -13.58 -5.87 14.09
CA ASP A 116 -12.62 -6.21 15.13
C ASP A 116 -11.19 -5.92 14.67
N ILE A 117 -10.84 -6.29 13.43
CA ILE A 117 -9.52 -6.01 12.87
C ILE A 117 -9.27 -4.50 12.77
N PHE A 118 -10.25 -3.72 12.27
CA PHE A 118 -10.11 -2.26 12.19
C PHE A 118 -9.91 -1.62 13.56
N VAL A 119 -10.74 -2.00 14.53
CA VAL A 119 -10.76 -1.39 15.86
C VAL A 119 -9.49 -1.69 16.64
N HIS A 120 -9.07 -2.96 16.63
CA HIS A 120 -8.00 -3.44 17.48
C HIS A 120 -6.61 -3.46 16.83
N SER A 121 -6.51 -3.25 15.50
CA SER A 121 -5.20 -3.17 14.84
C SER A 121 -4.53 -1.82 15.06
N GLU A 122 -3.19 -1.86 15.16
CA GLU A 122 -2.34 -0.66 15.24
C GLU A 122 -1.66 -0.44 13.89
N ALA A 123 -2.01 0.66 13.21
CA ALA A 123 -1.38 1.09 11.97
C ALA A 123 -1.56 2.59 11.72
N THR A 124 -0.66 3.18 10.94
CA THR A 124 -0.75 4.59 10.53
C THR A 124 -1.98 4.84 9.67
N TYR A 125 -2.26 3.91 8.76
CA TYR A 125 -3.40 3.97 7.85
C TYR A 125 -4.28 2.76 8.06
N LYS A 126 -5.56 3.00 8.34
CA LYS A 126 -6.57 1.94 8.46
C LYS A 126 -7.79 2.30 7.65
N ILE A 127 -8.29 1.37 6.87
CA ILE A 127 -9.52 1.53 6.10
C ILE A 127 -10.35 0.26 6.27
N ARG A 128 -11.63 0.39 6.60
CA ARG A 128 -12.61 -0.69 6.56
C ARG A 128 -13.77 -0.28 5.65
N LEU A 129 -13.97 -1.01 4.58
CA LEU A 129 -15.16 -0.94 3.75
C LEU A 129 -16.09 -2.10 4.15
N ALA A 130 -17.27 -1.79 4.66
CA ALA A 130 -18.19 -2.76 5.24
C ALA A 130 -18.49 -3.90 4.27
N ASN A 131 -18.46 -5.14 4.79
CA ASN A 131 -18.72 -6.37 4.04
C ASN A 131 -17.77 -6.61 2.84
N HIS A 132 -16.69 -5.84 2.72
CA HIS A 132 -15.73 -5.98 1.63
C HIS A 132 -14.32 -6.26 2.13
N PHE A 133 -13.71 -5.31 2.85
CA PHE A 133 -12.34 -5.47 3.30
C PHE A 133 -11.98 -4.57 4.48
N VAL A 134 -10.86 -4.93 5.11
CA VAL A 134 -10.10 -4.05 6.00
C VAL A 134 -8.62 -4.08 5.60
N CYS A 135 -7.96 -2.92 5.64
CA CYS A 135 -6.51 -2.84 5.52
C CYS A 135 -5.90 -2.00 6.63
N PHE A 136 -4.65 -2.31 6.97
CA PHE A 136 -3.86 -1.63 8.02
C PHE A 136 -2.43 -1.37 7.52
N SER A 137 -2.34 -0.44 6.59
CA SER A 137 -1.12 -0.18 5.82
C SER A 137 -0.11 0.69 6.59
N PRO A 138 1.19 0.37 6.53
CA PRO A 138 2.25 1.27 6.94
C PRO A 138 2.74 2.18 5.82
N GLU A 139 2.36 1.93 4.56
CA GLU A 139 2.99 2.53 3.38
C GLU A 139 2.27 3.78 2.91
N THR A 140 2.96 4.91 2.96
CA THR A 140 2.49 6.15 2.31
C THR A 140 2.62 6.03 0.79
N PHE A 141 1.54 6.35 0.05
CA PHE A 141 1.60 6.50 -1.40
C PHE A 141 2.22 7.84 -1.78
N ILE A 142 1.49 8.93 -1.55
CA ILE A 142 1.97 10.31 -1.66
C ILE A 142 1.35 11.18 -0.57
N LYS A 143 2.06 12.25 -0.22
CA LYS A 143 1.53 13.40 0.52
C LYS A 143 1.64 14.65 -0.30
N ILE A 144 0.67 15.55 -0.16
CA ILE A 144 0.74 16.89 -0.76
C ILE A 144 0.50 17.91 0.35
N ASN A 145 1.43 18.83 0.51
CA ASN A 145 1.31 19.92 1.46
C ASN A 145 1.91 21.19 0.85
N ASN A 146 1.15 22.28 0.82
CA ASN A 146 1.58 23.59 0.27
C ASN A 146 2.20 23.49 -1.14
N GLY A 147 1.60 22.67 -2.03
CA GLY A 147 2.07 22.46 -3.39
C GLY A 147 3.31 21.59 -3.53
N ILE A 148 3.82 21.04 -2.43
CA ILE A 148 4.90 20.06 -2.46
C ILE A 148 4.29 18.65 -2.40
N ILE A 149 4.57 17.84 -3.41
CA ILE A 149 4.28 16.42 -3.43
C ILE A 149 5.48 15.65 -2.88
N SER A 150 5.22 14.67 -2.02
CA SER A 150 6.27 13.85 -1.39
C SER A 150 5.88 12.38 -1.45
N SER A 151 6.88 11.50 -1.57
CA SER A 151 6.74 10.05 -1.41
C SER A 151 7.90 9.51 -0.58
N TYR A 152 7.65 8.39 0.10
CA TYR A 152 8.56 7.85 1.11
C TYR A 152 8.81 6.36 0.87
N PRO A 153 9.48 5.96 -0.23
CA PRO A 153 9.80 4.55 -0.46
C PRO A 153 10.61 3.98 0.69
N MET A 154 10.23 2.78 1.12
CA MET A 154 10.82 2.05 2.22
C MET A 154 11.32 0.69 1.74
N LYS A 155 12.53 0.30 2.14
CA LYS A 155 13.11 -1.03 1.86
C LYS A 155 14.09 -1.41 2.97
N GLY A 156 14.16 -2.71 3.25
CA GLY A 156 15.04 -3.25 4.25
C GLY A 156 14.55 -3.00 5.68
N THR A 157 14.52 -4.05 6.45
CA THR A 157 14.20 -4.00 7.88
C THR A 157 15.14 -4.90 8.65
N ILE A 158 15.50 -4.49 9.87
CA ILE A 158 16.31 -5.29 10.79
C ILE A 158 15.83 -5.09 12.22
N ARG A 159 15.95 -6.09 13.06
CA ARG A 159 15.66 -5.95 14.50
C ARG A 159 16.58 -4.91 15.12
N ALA A 160 15.98 -3.98 15.88
CA ALA A 160 16.73 -2.85 16.46
C ALA A 160 17.64 -3.25 17.64
N ASP A 161 17.42 -4.44 18.24
CA ASP A 161 18.20 -4.98 19.36
C ASP A 161 19.47 -5.72 18.92
N LEU A 162 19.69 -5.92 17.63
CA LEU A 162 20.91 -6.54 17.14
C LEU A 162 22.10 -5.58 17.26
N PRO A 163 23.30 -6.10 17.58
CA PRO A 163 24.52 -5.30 17.60
C PRO A 163 24.78 -4.66 16.23
N ARG A 164 25.02 -3.34 16.21
CA ARG A 164 25.29 -2.56 14.99
C ARG A 164 24.18 -2.70 13.92
N ALA A 165 22.91 -2.80 14.36
CA ALA A 165 21.78 -3.03 13.46
C ALA A 165 21.68 -1.96 12.36
N ALA A 166 21.85 -0.68 12.69
CA ALA A 166 21.80 0.41 11.73
C ALA A 166 22.88 0.31 10.65
N GLU A 167 24.12 0.01 11.06
CA GLU A 167 25.25 -0.14 10.13
C GLU A 167 25.02 -1.34 9.19
N LYS A 168 24.66 -2.50 9.76
CA LYS A 168 24.36 -3.71 8.97
C LYS A 168 23.26 -3.45 7.93
N LEU A 169 22.19 -2.72 8.29
CA LEU A 169 21.12 -2.40 7.40
C LEU A 169 21.57 -1.44 6.27
N LEU A 170 22.44 -0.47 6.58
CA LEU A 170 22.95 0.47 5.59
C LEU A 170 24.02 -0.13 4.67
N GLU A 171 24.79 -1.11 5.16
CA GLU A 171 25.87 -1.79 4.43
C GLU A 171 25.37 -2.98 3.60
N ASP A 172 24.13 -3.43 3.75
CA ASP A 172 23.56 -4.54 2.97
C ASP A 172 23.45 -4.14 1.48
N GLU A 173 24.28 -4.76 0.65
CA GLU A 173 24.38 -4.45 -0.79
C GLU A 173 23.08 -4.79 -1.55
N LYS A 174 22.41 -5.88 -1.20
CA LYS A 174 21.13 -6.27 -1.82
C LYS A 174 20.06 -5.23 -1.52
N GLU A 175 19.87 -4.90 -0.24
CA GLU A 175 18.89 -3.90 0.21
C GLU A 175 19.21 -2.52 -0.38
N MET A 176 20.49 -2.18 -0.52
CA MET A 176 20.93 -0.93 -1.15
C MET A 176 20.55 -0.87 -2.64
N ALA A 177 20.76 -1.93 -3.39
CA ALA A 177 20.42 -2.01 -4.82
C ALA A 177 18.89 -1.96 -5.04
N GLU A 178 18.13 -2.69 -4.23
CA GLU A 178 16.67 -2.65 -4.28
C GLU A 178 16.11 -1.27 -3.91
N HIS A 179 16.68 -0.64 -2.87
CA HIS A 179 16.28 0.70 -2.43
C HIS A 179 16.60 1.77 -3.49
N ALA A 180 17.74 1.68 -4.17
CA ALA A 180 18.10 2.58 -5.27
C ALA A 180 17.10 2.43 -6.44
N THR A 181 16.74 1.20 -6.79
CA THR A 181 15.80 0.91 -7.87
C THR A 181 14.42 1.49 -7.58
N ILE A 182 13.87 1.29 -6.38
CA ILE A 182 12.56 1.83 -6.04
C ILE A 182 12.59 3.36 -5.90
N THR A 183 13.68 3.93 -5.40
CA THR A 183 13.86 5.38 -5.31
C THR A 183 13.84 6.02 -6.70
N ASP A 184 14.55 5.45 -7.68
CA ASP A 184 14.55 5.97 -9.04
C ASP A 184 13.18 5.82 -9.72
N LEU A 185 12.50 4.70 -9.51
CA LEU A 185 11.14 4.49 -10.01
C LEU A 185 10.17 5.57 -9.49
N ILE A 186 10.16 5.82 -8.18
CA ILE A 186 9.27 6.81 -7.58
C ILE A 186 9.67 8.23 -8.00
N ARG A 187 10.96 8.53 -8.11
CA ARG A 187 11.45 9.81 -8.64
C ARG A 187 10.94 10.06 -10.06
N ASN A 188 10.98 9.05 -10.92
CA ASN A 188 10.43 9.12 -12.27
C ASN A 188 8.91 9.31 -12.26
N ASP A 189 8.18 8.59 -11.40
CA ASP A 189 6.73 8.77 -11.25
C ASP A 189 6.38 10.21 -10.88
N LEU A 190 7.02 10.76 -9.85
CA LEU A 190 6.76 12.14 -9.43
C LEU A 190 7.13 13.17 -10.52
N SER A 191 8.15 12.88 -11.33
CA SER A 191 8.56 13.75 -12.45
C SER A 191 7.52 13.87 -13.56
N MET A 192 6.56 12.93 -13.62
CA MET A 192 5.44 13.04 -14.56
C MET A 192 4.43 14.13 -14.19
N VAL A 193 4.37 14.53 -12.92
CA VAL A 193 3.33 15.43 -12.38
C VAL A 193 3.89 16.67 -11.67
N ALA A 194 5.18 16.69 -11.35
CA ALA A 194 5.83 17.74 -10.58
C ALA A 194 7.13 18.21 -11.24
N HIS A 195 7.55 19.43 -10.88
CA HIS A 195 8.83 20.02 -11.27
C HIS A 195 9.83 19.95 -10.10
N LYS A 196 11.12 20.11 -10.41
CA LYS A 196 12.21 20.13 -9.42
C LYS A 196 12.18 18.91 -8.49
N VAL A 197 11.90 17.75 -9.09
CA VAL A 197 11.86 16.49 -8.32
C VAL A 197 13.27 16.13 -7.89
N SER A 198 13.45 15.90 -6.58
CA SER A 198 14.73 15.56 -5.97
C SER A 198 14.57 14.62 -4.79
N VAL A 199 15.62 13.88 -4.52
CA VAL A 199 15.76 13.09 -3.30
C VAL A 199 16.27 14.02 -2.20
N THR A 200 15.42 14.33 -1.23
CA THR A 200 15.74 15.29 -0.15
C THR A 200 16.43 14.62 1.02
N ARG A 201 16.11 13.34 1.28
CA ARG A 201 16.76 12.51 2.29
C ARG A 201 16.90 11.10 1.74
N TYR A 202 18.13 10.57 1.68
CA TYR A 202 18.39 9.24 1.11
C TYR A 202 18.75 8.23 2.20
N ARG A 203 18.08 7.08 2.20
CA ARG A 203 18.31 5.92 3.09
C ARG A 203 18.49 6.29 4.56
N TYR A 204 17.66 7.18 5.07
CA TYR A 204 17.64 7.46 6.51
C TYR A 204 16.95 6.31 7.27
N ILE A 205 17.28 6.18 8.54
CA ILE A 205 16.74 5.11 9.38
C ILE A 205 15.52 5.61 10.15
N ASP A 206 14.42 4.90 9.97
CA ASP A 206 13.22 4.98 10.81
C ASP A 206 13.24 3.87 11.85
N LYS A 207 12.84 4.19 13.07
CA LYS A 207 12.67 3.23 14.15
C LYS A 207 11.19 2.99 14.36
N LEU A 208 10.76 1.78 14.11
CA LEU A 208 9.36 1.37 14.22
C LEU A 208 9.18 0.41 15.39
N THR A 209 8.04 0.53 16.08
CA THR A 209 7.61 -0.42 17.09
C THR A 209 6.62 -1.40 16.47
N THR A 210 6.86 -2.69 16.63
CA THR A 210 6.00 -3.77 16.15
C THR A 210 5.64 -4.69 17.33
N ASN A 211 4.70 -5.61 17.11
CA ASN A 211 4.34 -6.63 18.11
C ASN A 211 5.51 -7.55 18.49
N SER A 212 6.46 -7.77 17.60
CA SER A 212 7.65 -8.59 17.83
C SER A 212 8.85 -7.78 18.33
N GLY A 213 8.67 -6.50 18.66
CA GLY A 213 9.72 -5.61 19.16
C GLY A 213 9.99 -4.42 18.23
N LYS A 214 11.11 -3.74 18.49
CA LYS A 214 11.53 -2.58 17.70
C LYS A 214 12.32 -3.03 16.50
N ILE A 215 12.02 -2.45 15.32
CA ILE A 215 12.78 -2.65 14.10
C ILE A 215 13.32 -1.32 13.59
N LEU A 216 14.41 -1.38 12.84
CA LEU A 216 14.93 -0.30 12.02
C LEU A 216 14.54 -0.56 10.57
N GLN A 217 14.19 0.48 9.85
CA GLN A 217 13.82 0.44 8.44
C GLN A 217 14.53 1.57 7.70
N THR A 218 15.00 1.32 6.47
CA THR A 218 15.51 2.41 5.64
C THR A 218 14.37 3.04 4.84
N SER A 219 14.33 4.36 4.84
CA SER A 219 13.38 5.18 4.09
C SER A 219 14.10 6.23 3.27
N THR A 220 13.50 6.67 2.18
CA THR A 220 13.98 7.79 1.37
C THR A 220 12.85 8.78 1.17
N GLU A 221 13.13 10.06 1.25
CA GLU A 221 12.16 11.11 0.96
C GLU A 221 12.45 11.71 -0.42
N ILE A 222 11.43 11.68 -1.28
CA ILE A 222 11.48 12.27 -2.62
C ILE A 222 10.41 13.33 -2.69
N THR A 223 10.78 14.54 -3.09
CA THR A 223 9.87 15.67 -3.17
C THR A 223 9.86 16.30 -4.55
N GLY A 224 8.77 16.97 -4.89
CA GLY A 224 8.64 17.76 -6.11
C GLY A 224 7.64 18.89 -5.91
N ARG A 225 7.70 19.91 -6.75
CA ARG A 225 6.76 21.04 -6.74
C ARG A 225 5.68 20.84 -7.79
N LEU A 226 4.42 20.80 -7.35
CA LEU A 226 3.25 20.75 -8.23
C LEU A 226 3.01 22.12 -8.89
N PRO A 227 2.31 22.14 -10.05
CA PRO A 227 1.81 23.39 -10.64
C PRO A 227 0.83 24.10 -9.70
N ASP A 228 0.73 25.42 -9.78
CA ASP A 228 -0.11 26.22 -8.87
C ASP A 228 -1.60 25.86 -8.91
N ASN A 229 -2.09 25.32 -10.04
CA ASN A 229 -3.46 24.87 -10.22
C ASN A 229 -3.69 23.38 -9.87
N TYR A 230 -2.82 22.80 -9.06
CA TYR A 230 -2.88 21.35 -8.76
C TYR A 230 -4.19 20.90 -8.10
N HIS A 231 -4.84 21.74 -7.30
CA HIS A 231 -6.12 21.40 -6.69
C HIS A 231 -7.20 21.06 -7.76
N GLN A 232 -7.31 21.87 -8.82
CA GLN A 232 -8.25 21.60 -9.91
C GLN A 232 -7.86 20.38 -10.76
N ASN A 233 -6.63 19.86 -10.59
CA ASN A 233 -6.07 18.75 -11.34
C ASN A 233 -5.68 17.56 -10.48
N LEU A 234 -6.09 17.51 -9.20
CA LEU A 234 -5.67 16.50 -8.25
C LEU A 234 -6.02 15.07 -8.71
N GLY A 235 -7.19 14.87 -9.29
CA GLY A 235 -7.59 13.58 -9.88
C GLY A 235 -6.68 13.16 -11.04
N ASN A 236 -6.33 14.10 -11.93
CA ASN A 236 -5.41 13.83 -13.03
C ASN A 236 -4.02 13.46 -12.51
N ILE A 237 -3.53 14.14 -11.47
CA ILE A 237 -2.25 13.86 -10.82
C ILE A 237 -2.25 12.44 -10.25
N LEU A 238 -3.26 12.09 -9.43
CA LEU A 238 -3.38 10.77 -8.82
C LEU A 238 -3.41 9.66 -9.88
N PHE A 239 -4.29 9.76 -10.87
CA PHE A 239 -4.47 8.73 -11.88
C PHE A 239 -3.29 8.62 -12.86
N LYS A 240 -2.44 9.63 -12.98
CA LYS A 240 -1.21 9.59 -13.77
C LYS A 240 -0.10 8.80 -13.05
N LEU A 241 -0.13 8.78 -11.72
CA LEU A 241 0.82 8.04 -10.89
C LEU A 241 0.44 6.56 -10.76
N LEU A 242 -0.80 6.16 -11.10
CA LEU A 242 -1.30 4.79 -10.95
C LEU A 242 -0.91 3.85 -12.10
N PRO A 243 -0.77 2.55 -11.79
CA PRO A 243 -0.71 1.96 -10.46
C PRO A 243 0.54 2.41 -9.70
N ALA A 244 0.53 2.33 -8.35
CA ALA A 244 1.68 2.73 -7.54
C ALA A 244 2.92 1.89 -7.89
N GLY A 245 4.08 2.55 -8.08
CA GLY A 245 5.30 1.88 -8.52
C GLY A 245 5.81 0.85 -7.52
N SER A 246 5.68 1.13 -6.23
CA SER A 246 6.16 0.26 -5.14
C SER A 246 5.51 -1.13 -5.10
N ILE A 247 4.26 -1.24 -5.58
CA ILE A 247 3.48 -2.49 -5.57
C ILE A 247 3.25 -3.04 -6.99
N THR A 248 3.82 -2.44 -7.99
CA THR A 248 3.76 -2.89 -9.38
C THR A 248 5.15 -3.31 -9.84
N GLY A 249 6.05 -2.37 -9.96
CA GLY A 249 7.40 -2.54 -10.51
C GLY A 249 7.63 -1.68 -11.76
N ALA A 250 8.67 -1.99 -12.50
CA ALA A 250 9.12 -1.19 -13.65
C ALA A 250 9.57 -2.05 -14.83
N PRO A 251 9.21 -1.65 -16.07
CA PRO A 251 8.27 -0.60 -16.50
C PRO A 251 6.81 -0.95 -16.18
N LYS A 252 6.03 0.00 -15.65
CA LYS A 252 4.68 -0.27 -15.09
C LYS A 252 3.76 -1.04 -16.04
N LYS A 253 3.62 -0.61 -17.30
CA LYS A 253 2.69 -1.24 -18.25
C LYS A 253 3.01 -2.71 -18.46
N LYS A 254 4.25 -3.03 -18.82
CA LYS A 254 4.65 -4.42 -19.07
C LYS A 254 4.62 -5.27 -17.83
N THR A 255 5.03 -4.70 -16.69
CA THR A 255 5.01 -5.39 -15.41
C THR A 255 3.57 -5.72 -14.97
N THR A 256 2.61 -4.81 -15.20
CA THR A 256 1.18 -5.09 -14.90
C THR A 256 0.64 -6.26 -15.76
N GLU A 257 1.05 -6.37 -17.02
CA GLU A 257 0.69 -7.52 -17.87
C GLU A 257 1.26 -8.82 -17.30
N ILE A 258 2.55 -8.83 -16.94
CA ILE A 258 3.23 -9.99 -16.35
C ILE A 258 2.56 -10.43 -15.04
N ILE A 259 2.21 -9.47 -14.16
CA ILE A 259 1.50 -9.74 -12.90
C ILE A 259 0.15 -10.42 -13.18
N LYS A 260 -0.64 -9.87 -14.10
CA LYS A 260 -1.95 -10.43 -14.46
C LYS A 260 -1.88 -11.85 -15.06
N GLU A 261 -0.81 -12.16 -15.75
CA GLU A 261 -0.57 -13.50 -16.30
C GLU A 261 -0.09 -14.48 -15.24
N ALA A 262 0.63 -14.01 -14.20
CA ALA A 262 1.22 -14.85 -13.17
C ALA A 262 0.27 -15.09 -11.98
N GLU A 263 -0.57 -14.11 -11.65
CA GLU A 263 -1.54 -14.18 -10.55
C GLU A 263 -2.86 -14.77 -11.08
N ASN A 264 -3.43 -15.72 -10.34
CA ASN A 264 -4.68 -16.41 -10.70
C ASN A 264 -5.92 -15.80 -10.03
N TYR A 265 -5.83 -14.53 -9.56
CA TYR A 265 -6.92 -13.82 -8.91
C TYR A 265 -6.87 -12.32 -9.20
N ASP A 266 -7.99 -11.63 -8.99
CA ASP A 266 -8.06 -10.18 -9.11
C ASP A 266 -7.64 -9.51 -7.80
N ARG A 267 -6.70 -8.55 -7.89
CA ARG A 267 -6.27 -7.78 -6.73
C ARG A 267 -7.40 -6.95 -6.13
N GLY A 268 -8.30 -6.41 -6.97
CA GLY A 268 -9.38 -5.56 -6.54
C GLY A 268 -8.86 -4.28 -5.86
N PHE A 269 -9.27 -4.01 -4.62
CA PHE A 269 -8.75 -2.89 -3.85
C PHE A 269 -7.39 -3.16 -3.19
N TYR A 270 -6.97 -4.40 -3.06
CA TYR A 270 -5.62 -4.71 -2.61
C TYR A 270 -4.59 -4.14 -3.58
N THR A 271 -3.55 -3.51 -3.05
CA THR A 271 -2.54 -2.74 -3.81
C THR A 271 -3.10 -1.55 -4.62
N GLY A 272 -4.38 -1.23 -4.45
CA GLY A 272 -4.93 0.07 -4.82
C GLY A 272 -4.48 1.16 -3.85
N ILE A 273 -5.03 2.36 -3.98
CA ILE A 273 -4.72 3.49 -3.11
C ILE A 273 -5.96 4.02 -2.38
N ALA A 274 -5.74 4.49 -1.17
CA ALA A 274 -6.72 5.26 -0.41
C ALA A 274 -6.12 6.59 0.00
N GLY A 275 -6.94 7.63 0.16
CA GLY A 275 -6.45 8.92 0.60
C GLY A 275 -7.52 9.80 1.24
N TYR A 276 -7.02 10.71 2.04
CA TYR A 276 -7.77 11.75 2.73
C TYR A 276 -7.28 13.13 2.30
N PHE A 277 -8.16 13.92 1.74
CA PHE A 277 -7.92 15.33 1.41
C PHE A 277 -8.68 16.21 2.42
N ASP A 278 -7.99 17.11 3.10
CA ASP A 278 -8.58 17.95 4.16
C ASP A 278 -9.09 19.31 3.67
N GLY A 279 -9.08 19.55 2.37
CA GLY A 279 -9.39 20.82 1.72
C GLY A 279 -8.16 21.56 1.22
N PHE A 280 -6.96 21.23 1.71
CA PHE A 280 -5.69 21.86 1.37
C PHE A 280 -4.59 20.85 1.10
N SER A 281 -4.49 19.84 1.96
CA SER A 281 -3.43 18.83 1.97
C SER A 281 -4.00 17.45 1.67
N LEU A 282 -3.16 16.61 1.08
CA LEU A 282 -3.47 15.20 0.82
C LEU A 282 -2.55 14.30 1.63
N ASP A 283 -3.10 13.30 2.28
CA ASP A 283 -2.38 12.14 2.81
C ASP A 283 -2.97 10.86 2.20
N SER A 284 -2.12 9.98 1.66
CA SER A 284 -2.60 8.78 0.97
C SER A 284 -1.68 7.58 1.20
N THR A 285 -2.26 6.41 1.08
CA THR A 285 -1.62 5.12 1.34
C THR A 285 -1.83 4.15 0.19
N VAL A 286 -0.88 3.22 0.03
CA VAL A 286 -1.09 2.00 -0.74
C VAL A 286 -1.82 1.00 0.14
N MET A 287 -2.92 0.41 -0.33
CA MET A 287 -3.71 -0.55 0.46
C MET A 287 -3.05 -1.92 0.47
N ILE A 288 -2.15 -2.13 1.42
CA ILE A 288 -1.49 -3.40 1.74
C ILE A 288 -1.82 -3.84 3.17
N ARG A 289 -1.37 -5.01 3.61
CA ARG A 289 -1.85 -5.64 4.84
C ARG A 289 -3.37 -5.71 4.81
N PHE A 290 -3.88 -6.54 3.92
CA PHE A 290 -5.24 -6.46 3.42
C PHE A 290 -5.99 -7.76 3.69
N VAL A 291 -7.13 -7.65 4.34
CA VAL A 291 -8.06 -8.75 4.61
C VAL A 291 -9.35 -8.49 3.87
N GLU A 292 -9.71 -9.38 2.98
CA GLU A 292 -10.94 -9.31 2.17
C GLU A 292 -11.96 -10.33 2.64
N LEU A 293 -13.22 -9.93 2.65
CA LEU A 293 -14.35 -10.82 2.90
C LEU A 293 -14.98 -11.22 1.56
N GLN A 294 -14.92 -12.49 1.20
CA GLN A 294 -15.54 -13.04 -0.01
C GLN A 294 -16.43 -14.23 0.37
N ASN A 295 -17.72 -14.16 0.05
CA ASN A 295 -18.69 -15.22 0.33
C ASN A 295 -18.66 -15.73 1.79
N GLY A 296 -18.52 -14.81 2.75
CA GLY A 296 -18.47 -15.12 4.18
C GLY A 296 -17.14 -15.69 4.68
N LYS A 297 -16.11 -15.75 3.84
CA LYS A 297 -14.77 -16.22 4.22
C LYS A 297 -13.75 -15.08 4.15
N LEU A 298 -12.80 -15.10 5.07
CA LEU A 298 -11.70 -14.12 5.09
C LEU A 298 -10.53 -14.61 4.24
N TYR A 299 -9.95 -13.67 3.51
CA TYR A 299 -8.76 -13.88 2.70
C TYR A 299 -7.74 -12.77 2.99
N PHE A 300 -6.53 -13.17 3.33
CA PHE A 300 -5.41 -12.24 3.44
C PHE A 300 -4.67 -12.16 2.11
N LYS A 301 -4.35 -10.94 1.65
CA LYS A 301 -3.56 -10.74 0.45
C LYS A 301 -2.17 -10.23 0.83
N SER A 302 -1.13 -10.92 0.37
CA SER A 302 0.27 -10.60 0.64
C SER A 302 1.17 -10.88 -0.54
N GLY A 303 2.37 -10.31 -0.55
CA GLY A 303 3.33 -10.51 -1.62
C GLY A 303 4.64 -9.77 -1.40
N GLY A 304 5.52 -9.84 -2.40
CA GLY A 304 6.83 -9.25 -2.36
C GLY A 304 7.36 -8.86 -3.74
N GLY A 305 8.39 -8.04 -3.76
CA GLY A 305 9.07 -7.61 -4.98
C GLY A 305 10.03 -8.66 -5.49
N ILE A 306 9.82 -9.14 -6.70
CA ILE A 306 10.69 -10.10 -7.36
C ILE A 306 11.68 -9.36 -8.28
N THR A 307 12.95 -9.68 -8.13
CA THR A 307 14.07 -9.18 -8.94
C THR A 307 14.82 -10.34 -9.61
N CYS A 308 15.83 -10.04 -10.41
CA CYS A 308 16.70 -11.07 -10.99
C CYS A 308 17.47 -11.86 -9.93
N GLN A 309 17.71 -11.30 -8.74
CA GLN A 309 18.43 -11.94 -7.63
C GLN A 309 17.50 -12.70 -6.66
N SER A 310 16.19 -12.52 -6.74
CA SER A 310 15.23 -13.15 -5.83
C SER A 310 15.29 -14.68 -5.88
N ASN A 311 15.12 -15.32 -4.72
CA ASN A 311 15.04 -16.76 -4.53
C ASN A 311 13.62 -17.16 -4.15
N ALA A 312 13.06 -18.18 -4.81
CA ALA A 312 11.65 -18.57 -4.63
C ALA A 312 11.29 -18.95 -3.18
N ILE A 313 12.19 -19.67 -2.50
CA ILE A 313 11.96 -20.12 -1.12
C ILE A 313 11.92 -18.92 -0.17
N SER A 314 12.89 -18.01 -0.30
CA SER A 314 12.98 -16.82 0.54
C SER A 314 11.78 -15.89 0.36
N GLU A 315 11.37 -15.64 -0.90
CA GLU A 315 10.22 -14.78 -1.20
C GLU A 315 8.90 -15.41 -0.74
N TYR A 316 8.76 -16.73 -0.85
CA TYR A 316 7.61 -17.46 -0.34
C TYR A 316 7.51 -17.36 1.19
N GLN A 317 8.62 -17.53 1.90
CA GLN A 317 8.66 -17.37 3.35
C GLN A 317 8.34 -15.93 3.77
N GLU A 318 8.87 -14.93 3.06
CA GLU A 318 8.57 -13.53 3.32
C GLU A 318 7.06 -13.22 3.10
N MET A 319 6.47 -13.78 2.04
CA MET A 319 5.04 -13.66 1.76
C MET A 319 4.20 -14.20 2.91
N ILE A 320 4.54 -15.41 3.43
CA ILE A 320 3.85 -16.03 4.57
C ILE A 320 4.03 -15.21 5.85
N GLN A 321 5.23 -14.72 6.16
CA GLN A 321 5.50 -13.90 7.35
C GLN A 321 4.69 -12.60 7.39
N LYS A 322 4.22 -12.13 6.24
CA LYS A 322 3.37 -10.94 6.12
C LYS A 322 1.90 -11.20 6.45
N ILE A 323 1.48 -12.48 6.63
CA ILE A 323 0.08 -12.86 6.89
C ILE A 323 -0.20 -12.77 8.38
N TYR A 324 -0.41 -11.59 8.89
CA TYR A 324 -0.76 -11.33 10.29
C TYR A 324 -1.64 -10.09 10.44
N VAL A 325 -2.34 -9.99 11.57
CA VAL A 325 -3.05 -8.78 11.99
C VAL A 325 -2.34 -8.16 13.20
N PRO A 326 -2.05 -6.85 13.21
CA PRO A 326 -1.32 -6.19 14.29
C PRO A 326 -2.27 -5.85 15.45
N ILE A 327 -2.82 -6.87 16.10
CA ILE A 327 -3.70 -6.75 17.28
C ILE A 327 -2.92 -7.20 18.51
N TYR A 328 -2.81 -6.32 19.49
CA TYR A 328 -2.00 -6.52 20.72
C TYR A 328 -2.84 -6.53 21.99
#